data_728eca1503553e8041498130850f1769
#
_entry.id   728eca1503553e8041498130850f1769
#
_cell.length_a   1.000
_cell.length_b   1.000
_cell.length_c   1.000
_cell.angle_alpha   90.00
_cell.angle_beta   90.00
_cell.angle_gamma   90.00
#
_symmetry.space_group_name_H-M   'P 1'
#
loop_
_entity.id
_entity.type
_entity.pdbx_description
1 polymer ?
#
loop_
_entity_poly.entity_id
_entity_poly.type
_entity_poly.pdbx_seq_one_letter_code
_entity_poly.pdbx_strand_id
1 'polypeptide(L)'
;MDVRLAVNGVDYEVPFALNKGNKAVVKIANLAKNALALQKLRLSDTWNVTNTDYYRPVYHHTPAYGWMNDANGLTYKDGEYHLYFQYNPYGSKWGNMHWGHSVSRDLVHWQHLDPAIARDTLGHIFSGSTVVDKKNSAGFGKNAIIAYYTSASDKNGQIECMAYSKDNGRTFTNYKGNPVLRPFDGLKDFR
;
A
#
# COMPACT_ATOMS: atom_id res chain seq x y z
N MET A 1 -12.44 -2.37 -1.88
CA MET A 1 -11.25 -2.36 -2.76
C MET A 1 -11.62 -1.66 -4.06
N ASP A 2 -10.89 -0.61 -4.44
CA ASP A 2 -11.12 0.15 -5.66
C ASP A 2 -10.05 -0.19 -6.68
N VAL A 3 -10.42 -0.78 -7.79
CA VAL A 3 -9.52 -1.13 -8.88
C VAL A 3 -9.77 -0.19 -10.04
N ARG A 4 -8.71 0.42 -10.58
CA ARG A 4 -8.79 1.23 -11.81
C ARG A 4 -8.47 0.36 -13.00
N LEU A 5 -9.46 0.15 -13.85
CA LEU A 5 -9.28 -0.59 -15.09
C LEU A 5 -8.63 0.30 -16.16
N ALA A 6 -7.69 -0.25 -16.91
CA ALA A 6 -7.09 0.43 -18.03
C ALA A 6 -8.10 0.58 -19.18
N VAL A 7 -8.01 1.71 -19.88
CA VAL A 7 -8.87 1.97 -21.04
C VAL A 7 -8.43 1.13 -22.24
N ASN A 8 -7.15 0.89 -22.38
CA ASN A 8 -6.53 0.19 -23.52
C ASN A 8 -5.65 -0.95 -23.04
N GLY A 9 -6.15 -2.18 -23.16
CA GLY A 9 -5.40 -3.41 -23.31
C GLY A 9 -4.25 -3.72 -22.35
N VAL A 10 -4.26 -3.23 -21.13
CA VAL A 10 -3.30 -3.66 -20.11
C VAL A 10 -3.92 -4.83 -19.36
N ASP A 11 -3.25 -5.96 -19.42
CA ASP A 11 -3.62 -7.13 -18.65
C ASP A 11 -2.86 -7.10 -17.32
N TYR A 12 -3.57 -7.11 -16.21
CA TYR A 12 -3.01 -7.37 -14.91
C TYR A 12 -3.96 -8.16 -14.04
N GLU A 13 -3.36 -8.90 -13.16
CA GLU A 13 -4.05 -9.71 -12.17
C GLU A 13 -4.06 -8.93 -10.86
N VAL A 14 -5.22 -8.86 -10.25
CA VAL A 14 -5.40 -8.18 -8.97
C VAL A 14 -5.78 -9.22 -7.92
N PRO A 15 -4.84 -9.63 -7.05
CA PRO A 15 -5.14 -10.59 -6.00
C PRO A 15 -6.02 -9.96 -4.92
N PHE A 16 -6.94 -10.74 -4.39
CA PHE A 16 -7.69 -10.38 -3.19
C PHE A 16 -7.99 -11.62 -2.37
N ALA A 17 -7.91 -11.50 -1.05
CA ALA A 17 -8.24 -12.60 -0.15
C ALA A 17 -9.77 -12.70 0.01
N LEU A 18 -10.29 -13.90 -0.15
CA LEU A 18 -11.68 -14.23 0.13
C LEU A 18 -11.74 -15.38 1.11
N ASN A 19 -12.22 -15.15 2.31
CA ASN A 19 -12.40 -16.21 3.29
C ASN A 19 -13.50 -17.19 2.85
N LYS A 20 -13.28 -18.47 3.14
CA LYS A 20 -14.24 -19.53 2.79
C LYS A 20 -15.64 -19.17 3.32
N GLY A 21 -16.62 -19.23 2.44
CA GLY A 21 -18.01 -18.88 2.75
C GLY A 21 -18.39 -17.42 2.51
N ASN A 22 -17.43 -16.52 2.28
CA ASN A 22 -17.73 -15.15 1.92
C ASN A 22 -18.07 -15.02 0.43
N LYS A 23 -18.87 -14.00 0.12
CA LYS A 23 -19.21 -13.63 -1.26
C LYS A 23 -18.55 -12.31 -1.60
N ALA A 24 -17.90 -12.24 -2.77
CA ALA A 24 -17.44 -10.98 -3.33
C ALA A 24 -18.51 -10.41 -4.28
N VAL A 25 -18.73 -9.10 -4.20
CA VAL A 25 -19.55 -8.37 -5.16
C VAL A 25 -18.64 -7.43 -5.93
N VAL A 26 -18.52 -7.67 -7.24
CA VAL A 26 -17.78 -6.78 -8.14
C VAL A 26 -18.76 -5.72 -8.66
N LYS A 27 -18.52 -4.47 -8.30
CA LYS A 27 -19.25 -3.31 -8.83
C LYS A 27 -18.35 -2.59 -9.81
N ILE A 28 -18.81 -2.44 -11.04
CA ILE A 28 -18.11 -1.72 -12.10
C ILE A 28 -18.87 -0.43 -12.38
N ALA A 29 -18.19 0.69 -12.30
CA ALA A 29 -18.77 2.01 -12.52
C ALA A 29 -17.95 2.81 -13.56
N ASN A 30 -18.60 3.76 -14.22
CA ASN A 30 -17.96 4.73 -15.13
C ASN A 30 -17.24 4.08 -16.34
N LEU A 31 -17.67 2.90 -16.76
CA LEU A 31 -17.21 2.25 -17.99
C LEU A 31 -18.31 2.24 -19.05
N ALA A 32 -17.94 2.48 -20.28
CA ALA A 32 -18.85 2.28 -21.43
C ALA A 32 -19.22 0.79 -21.53
N LYS A 33 -20.44 0.48 -21.93
CA LYS A 33 -20.94 -0.91 -22.04
C LYS A 33 -20.08 -1.79 -22.97
N ASN A 34 -19.42 -1.18 -23.94
CA ASN A 34 -18.53 -1.85 -24.90
C ASN A 34 -17.05 -1.77 -24.53
N ALA A 35 -16.71 -1.34 -23.32
CA ALA A 35 -15.31 -1.24 -22.90
C ALA A 35 -14.61 -2.60 -22.95
N LEU A 36 -13.41 -2.63 -23.52
CA LEU A 36 -12.61 -3.84 -23.66
C LEU A 36 -12.35 -4.52 -22.31
N ALA A 37 -12.17 -3.72 -21.26
CA ALA A 37 -12.00 -4.20 -19.88
C ALA A 37 -13.17 -5.09 -19.42
N LEU A 38 -14.43 -4.75 -19.77
CA LEU A 38 -15.59 -5.57 -19.43
C LEU A 38 -15.62 -6.91 -20.17
N GLN A 39 -15.15 -6.90 -21.42
CA GLN A 39 -15.13 -8.12 -22.26
C GLN A 39 -14.04 -9.11 -21.80
N LYS A 40 -12.95 -8.59 -21.23
CA LYS A 40 -11.78 -9.38 -20.82
C LYS A 40 -11.71 -9.69 -19.32
N LEU A 41 -12.61 -9.14 -18.52
CA LEU A 41 -12.63 -9.43 -17.07
C LEU A 41 -12.80 -10.92 -16.81
N ARG A 42 -11.92 -11.49 -16.01
CA ARG A 42 -11.95 -12.90 -15.58
C ARG A 42 -11.76 -12.95 -14.07
N LEU A 43 -12.40 -13.91 -13.43
CA LEU A 43 -12.04 -14.35 -12.08
C LEU A 43 -11.21 -15.63 -12.21
N SER A 44 -10.12 -15.70 -11.45
CA SER A 44 -9.23 -16.86 -11.40
C SER A 44 -8.96 -17.20 -9.94
N ASP A 45 -8.78 -18.45 -9.64
CA ASP A 45 -8.31 -18.96 -8.36
C ASP A 45 -6.78 -19.19 -8.35
N THR A 46 -6.14 -18.87 -9.46
CA THR A 46 -4.68 -18.92 -9.60
C THR A 46 -4.14 -17.52 -9.85
N TRP A 47 -3.00 -17.22 -9.25
CA TRP A 47 -2.26 -16.00 -9.49
C TRP A 47 -0.79 -16.28 -9.73
N ASN A 48 -0.30 -15.85 -10.88
CA ASN A 48 1.12 -15.97 -11.21
C ASN A 48 1.87 -14.69 -10.83
N VAL A 49 2.75 -14.79 -9.84
CA VAL A 49 3.58 -13.68 -9.35
C VAL A 49 4.85 -13.43 -10.18
N THR A 50 5.15 -14.29 -11.15
CA THR A 50 6.33 -14.11 -12.01
C THR A 50 6.02 -13.07 -13.08
N ASN A 51 6.63 -11.90 -12.92
CA ASN A 51 6.64 -10.87 -13.95
C ASN A 51 7.93 -10.99 -14.76
N THR A 52 7.82 -11.42 -16.01
CA THR A 52 8.93 -11.63 -16.94
C THR A 52 8.95 -10.56 -18.04
N ASP A 53 8.30 -9.42 -17.83
CA ASP A 53 8.30 -8.33 -18.80
C ASP A 53 9.72 -7.89 -19.19
N TYR A 54 9.93 -7.69 -20.46
CA TYR A 54 11.22 -7.30 -21.04
C TYR A 54 11.81 -6.04 -20.39
N TYR A 55 10.99 -5.08 -20.03
CA TYR A 55 11.39 -3.82 -19.40
C TYR A 55 11.49 -3.87 -17.88
N ARG A 56 11.25 -5.03 -17.26
CA ARG A 56 11.37 -5.14 -15.80
C ARG A 56 12.84 -4.99 -15.40
N PRO A 57 13.17 -4.05 -14.49
CA PRO A 57 14.53 -3.90 -13.98
C PRO A 57 15.03 -5.20 -13.32
N VAL A 58 16.29 -5.53 -13.56
CA VAL A 58 16.91 -6.76 -13.05
C VAL A 58 17.44 -6.58 -11.63
N TYR A 59 17.89 -5.37 -11.28
CA TYR A 59 18.56 -5.10 -10.01
C TYR A 59 17.89 -4.00 -9.15
N HIS A 60 17.01 -3.20 -9.70
CA HIS A 60 16.22 -2.25 -8.91
C HIS A 60 15.06 -2.96 -8.23
N HIS A 61 14.76 -2.55 -6.99
CA HIS A 61 13.54 -2.99 -6.34
C HIS A 61 12.32 -2.53 -7.14
N THR A 62 11.43 -3.46 -7.43
CA THR A 62 10.13 -3.19 -8.07
C THR A 62 9.07 -4.07 -7.44
N PRO A 63 7.81 -3.63 -7.32
CA PRO A 63 6.73 -4.49 -6.88
C PRO A 63 6.46 -5.58 -7.91
N ALA A 64 5.76 -6.63 -7.52
CA ALA A 64 5.38 -7.70 -8.45
C ALA A 64 4.51 -7.17 -9.61
N TYR A 65 3.67 -6.19 -9.34
CA TYR A 65 2.80 -5.51 -10.30
C TYR A 65 2.36 -4.15 -9.72
N GLY A 66 1.66 -3.34 -10.53
CA GLY A 66 1.07 -2.08 -10.11
C GLY A 66 2.02 -0.89 -10.20
N TRP A 67 1.64 0.21 -9.57
CA TRP A 67 2.40 1.45 -9.54
C TRP A 67 3.22 1.56 -8.25
N MET A 68 4.45 1.99 -8.39
CA MET A 68 5.32 2.29 -7.25
C MET A 68 5.96 3.69 -7.44
N ASN A 69 6.09 4.43 -6.34
CA ASN A 69 6.93 5.64 -6.26
C ASN A 69 7.68 5.68 -4.92
N ASP A 70 7.59 6.74 -4.14
CA ASP A 70 8.44 7.02 -2.96
C ASP A 70 8.71 5.82 -2.06
N ALA A 71 9.97 5.63 -1.68
CA ALA A 71 10.33 4.79 -0.55
C ALA A 71 9.87 5.43 0.76
N ASN A 72 9.31 4.63 1.65
CA ASN A 72 8.76 5.05 2.93
C ASN A 72 9.31 4.19 4.06
N GLY A 73 9.31 4.72 5.26
CA GLY A 73 9.45 3.95 6.49
C GLY A 73 10.62 2.97 6.53
N LEU A 74 11.78 3.35 5.98
CA LEU A 74 12.95 2.48 5.96
C LEU A 74 13.35 2.10 7.38
N THR A 75 13.33 0.80 7.70
CA THR A 75 13.57 0.31 9.06
C THR A 75 14.41 -0.95 9.02
N TYR A 76 15.42 -1.02 9.90
CA TYR A 76 16.13 -2.26 10.19
C TYR A 76 15.73 -2.75 11.57
N LYS A 77 15.25 -3.97 11.65
CA LYS A 77 14.82 -4.59 12.90
C LYS A 77 14.95 -6.10 12.84
N ASP A 78 15.47 -6.69 13.90
CA ASP A 78 15.57 -8.14 14.10
C ASP A 78 16.21 -8.89 12.91
N GLY A 79 17.25 -8.30 12.29
CA GLY A 79 17.98 -8.89 11.17
C GLY A 79 17.35 -8.69 9.80
N GLU A 80 16.27 -7.92 9.69
CA GLU A 80 15.60 -7.61 8.43
C GLU A 80 15.57 -6.12 8.14
N TYR A 81 15.82 -5.76 6.89
CA TYR A 81 15.55 -4.44 6.33
C TYR A 81 14.12 -4.42 5.82
N HIS A 82 13.34 -3.45 6.25
CA HIS A 82 11.98 -3.20 5.78
C HIS A 82 12.00 -2.01 4.84
N LEU A 83 11.48 -2.19 3.65
CA LEU A 83 11.20 -1.15 2.68
C LEU A 83 9.69 -1.08 2.50
N TYR A 84 9.09 0.02 2.96
CA TYR A 84 7.74 0.38 2.57
C TYR A 84 7.83 1.36 1.39
N PHE A 85 6.79 1.47 0.61
CA PHE A 85 6.76 2.35 -0.57
C PHE A 85 5.34 2.74 -0.95
N GLN A 86 5.21 3.88 -1.60
CA GLN A 86 3.95 4.29 -2.20
C GLN A 86 3.53 3.27 -3.25
N TYR A 87 2.34 2.75 -3.12
CA TYR A 87 1.91 1.61 -3.91
C TYR A 87 0.44 1.72 -4.34
N ASN A 88 0.19 1.60 -5.63
CA ASN A 88 -1.14 1.27 -6.13
C ASN A 88 -1.17 -0.20 -6.55
N PRO A 89 -1.74 -1.10 -5.74
CA PRO A 89 -1.79 -2.52 -6.07
C PRO A 89 -2.81 -2.87 -7.15
N TYR A 90 -3.57 -1.89 -7.65
CA TYR A 90 -4.72 -2.15 -8.52
C TYR A 90 -4.58 -1.50 -9.90
N GLY A 91 -3.41 -1.01 -10.25
CA GLY A 91 -3.21 -0.40 -11.55
C GLY A 91 -1.82 0.19 -11.78
N SER A 92 -1.51 0.45 -13.04
CA SER A 92 -0.23 0.97 -13.52
C SER A 92 -0.15 2.51 -13.51
N LYS A 93 -1.09 3.19 -12.87
CA LYS A 93 -1.11 4.65 -12.73
C LYS A 93 -1.16 5.03 -11.27
N TRP A 94 -0.68 6.24 -10.97
CA TRP A 94 -0.81 6.83 -9.66
C TRP A 94 -2.28 6.89 -9.21
N GLY A 95 -2.54 6.48 -8.00
CA GLY A 95 -3.86 6.45 -7.39
C GLY A 95 -3.97 5.33 -6.35
N ASN A 96 -5.05 5.26 -5.60
CA ASN A 96 -5.30 4.23 -4.57
C ASN A 96 -4.10 3.95 -3.68
N MET A 97 -3.41 5.01 -3.22
CA MET A 97 -2.13 4.87 -2.51
C MET A 97 -2.27 4.09 -1.22
N HIS A 98 -1.41 3.08 -1.12
CA HIS A 98 -1.15 2.23 0.03
C HIS A 98 0.34 2.32 0.37
N TRP A 99 0.76 1.80 1.48
CA TRP A 99 2.15 1.41 1.67
C TRP A 99 2.33 -0.05 1.27
N GLY A 100 3.00 -0.27 0.15
CA GLY A 100 3.55 -1.57 -0.22
C GLY A 100 4.65 -1.96 0.77
N HIS A 101 5.03 -3.24 0.81
CA HIS A 101 6.01 -3.73 1.76
C HIS A 101 6.91 -4.79 1.13
N SER A 102 8.20 -4.64 1.34
CA SER A 102 9.19 -5.67 1.04
C SER A 102 10.21 -5.77 2.16
N VAL A 103 10.77 -6.95 2.33
CA VAL A 103 11.81 -7.22 3.32
C VAL A 103 13.04 -7.85 2.67
N SER A 104 14.20 -7.55 3.24
CA SER A 104 15.48 -8.12 2.81
C SER A 104 16.40 -8.34 4.00
N ARG A 105 17.32 -9.29 3.88
CA ARG A 105 18.41 -9.49 4.85
C ARG A 105 19.74 -8.91 4.38
N ASP A 106 19.85 -8.59 3.09
CA ASP A 106 21.11 -8.20 2.44
C ASP A 106 20.98 -6.95 1.55
N LEU A 107 19.77 -6.35 1.46
CA LEU A 107 19.45 -5.21 0.60
C LEU A 107 19.50 -5.50 -0.91
N VAL A 108 19.74 -6.73 -1.30
CA VAL A 108 19.83 -7.19 -2.69
C VAL A 108 18.64 -8.08 -3.02
N HIS A 109 18.38 -9.07 -2.18
CA HIS A 109 17.28 -10.01 -2.38
C HIS A 109 16.07 -9.58 -1.55
N TRP A 110 14.99 -9.21 -2.23
CA TRP A 110 13.78 -8.69 -1.62
C TRP A 110 12.63 -9.66 -1.73
N GLN A 111 11.97 -9.90 -0.62
CA GLN A 111 10.70 -10.61 -0.55
C GLN A 111 9.55 -9.62 -0.46
N HIS A 112 8.63 -9.68 -1.42
CA HIS A 112 7.40 -8.89 -1.37
C HIS A 112 6.42 -9.49 -0.36
N LEU A 113 5.77 -8.62 0.37
CA LEU A 113 4.72 -8.94 1.34
C LEU A 113 3.42 -8.21 0.95
N ASP A 114 2.35 -8.53 1.66
CA ASP A 114 1.09 -7.78 1.51
C ASP A 114 1.30 -6.30 1.86
N PRO A 115 0.49 -5.39 1.29
CA PRO A 115 0.52 -3.99 1.68
C PRO A 115 0.40 -3.81 3.19
N ALA A 116 1.34 -3.07 3.77
CA ALA A 116 1.44 -2.89 5.23
C ALA A 116 0.36 -1.96 5.77
N ILE A 117 0.05 -0.87 5.06
CA ILE A 117 -1.00 0.09 5.40
C ILE A 117 -1.87 0.30 4.17
N ALA A 118 -3.12 -0.11 4.26
CA ALA A 118 -4.08 0.05 3.19
C ALA A 118 -4.83 1.37 3.29
N ARG A 119 -5.19 1.94 2.13
CA ARG A 119 -6.13 3.07 2.05
C ARG A 119 -7.39 2.77 2.86
N ASP A 120 -7.85 3.75 3.60
CA ASP A 120 -9.03 3.65 4.45
C ASP A 120 -10.03 4.81 4.21
N THR A 121 -10.97 4.99 5.13
CA THR A 121 -11.99 6.05 5.06
C THR A 121 -11.45 7.46 5.28
N LEU A 122 -10.25 7.61 5.83
CA LEU A 122 -9.57 8.91 5.98
C LEU A 122 -8.98 9.37 4.66
N GLY A 123 -8.50 8.44 3.83
CA GLY A 123 -7.95 8.78 2.52
C GLY A 123 -6.89 7.82 1.99
N HIS A 124 -6.14 8.31 1.03
CA HIS A 124 -4.93 7.67 0.51
C HIS A 124 -3.84 7.67 1.56
N ILE A 125 -2.99 6.66 1.55
CA ILE A 125 -1.83 6.60 2.44
C ILE A 125 -0.63 7.16 1.68
N PHE A 126 -0.26 8.40 2.00
CA PHE A 126 0.88 9.08 1.38
C PHE A 126 2.17 8.79 2.14
N SER A 127 3.25 9.40 1.70
CA SER A 127 4.60 9.15 2.22
C SER A 127 4.72 9.46 3.71
N GLY A 128 5.70 8.80 4.32
CA GLY A 128 5.97 8.94 5.73
C GLY A 128 7.16 8.12 6.18
N SER A 129 7.30 7.97 7.47
CA SER A 129 8.46 7.33 8.11
C SER A 129 8.05 6.33 9.18
N THR A 130 9.01 5.51 9.61
CA THR A 130 8.82 4.60 10.74
C THR A 130 9.90 4.77 11.78
N VAL A 131 9.58 4.39 13.01
CA VAL A 131 10.52 4.34 14.12
C VAL A 131 10.24 3.11 14.99
N VAL A 132 11.31 2.48 15.47
CA VAL A 132 11.20 1.38 16.45
C VAL A 132 11.12 1.97 17.85
N ASP A 133 10.00 1.82 18.52
CA ASP A 133 9.80 2.31 19.90
C ASP A 133 10.45 1.36 20.92
N LYS A 134 11.76 1.53 21.09
CA LYS A 134 12.57 0.69 22.01
C LYS A 134 12.16 0.82 23.48
N LYS A 135 11.57 1.96 23.85
CA LYS A 135 11.26 2.30 25.25
C LYS A 135 9.75 2.17 25.56
N ASN A 136 8.94 1.82 24.58
CA ASN A 136 7.48 1.86 24.69
C ASN A 136 6.93 3.26 25.04
N SER A 137 7.54 4.30 24.48
CA SER A 137 7.15 5.68 24.71
C SER A 137 5.77 6.01 24.15
N ALA A 138 5.37 5.35 23.07
CA ALA A 138 4.06 5.49 22.45
C ALA A 138 2.98 4.61 23.12
N GLY A 139 3.34 3.70 24.02
CA GLY A 139 2.39 2.86 24.75
C GLY A 139 1.84 1.65 23.97
N PHE A 140 2.34 1.36 22.76
CA PHE A 140 1.84 0.23 21.96
C PHE A 140 2.57 -1.09 22.19
N GLY A 141 3.64 -1.07 22.97
CA GLY A 141 4.49 -2.21 23.28
C GLY A 141 5.96 -1.92 22.97
N LYS A 142 6.86 -2.52 23.79
CA LYS A 142 8.30 -2.40 23.57
C LYS A 142 8.68 -2.96 22.21
N ASN A 143 9.51 -2.23 21.46
CA ASN A 143 9.94 -2.56 20.12
C ASN A 143 8.81 -2.59 19.06
N ALA A 144 7.64 -2.00 19.34
CA ALA A 144 6.66 -1.76 18.28
C ALA A 144 7.26 -0.86 17.19
N ILE A 145 6.91 -1.11 15.94
CA ILE A 145 7.23 -0.18 14.86
C ILE A 145 6.07 0.81 14.74
N ILE A 146 6.38 2.09 14.89
CA ILE A 146 5.41 3.17 14.74
C ILE A 146 5.60 3.78 13.36
N ALA A 147 4.54 3.88 12.58
CA ALA A 147 4.50 4.57 11.30
C ALA A 147 3.78 5.90 11.45
N TYR A 148 4.37 6.96 10.93
CA TYR A 148 3.75 8.26 10.72
C TYR A 148 3.59 8.47 9.23
N TYR A 149 2.42 8.86 8.79
CA TYR A 149 2.12 9.03 7.37
C TYR A 149 1.07 10.10 7.15
N THR A 150 1.11 10.72 6.00
CA THR A 150 0.04 11.63 5.58
C THR A 150 -1.13 10.84 5.01
N SER A 151 -2.32 11.07 5.53
CA SER A 151 -3.56 10.61 4.90
C SER A 151 -4.17 11.75 4.08
N ALA A 152 -4.52 11.48 2.82
CA ALA A 152 -5.00 12.50 1.88
C ALA A 152 -6.34 12.15 1.26
N SER A 153 -7.29 13.08 1.31
CA SER A 153 -8.60 12.96 0.67
C SER A 153 -9.20 14.32 0.34
N ASP A 154 -10.16 14.34 -0.58
CA ASP A 154 -10.90 15.57 -0.91
C ASP A 154 -11.64 16.14 0.30
N LYS A 155 -12.08 15.27 1.21
CA LYS A 155 -12.83 15.68 2.41
C LYS A 155 -11.95 16.29 3.49
N ASN A 156 -10.77 15.71 3.73
CA ASN A 156 -9.93 16.06 4.88
C ASN A 156 -8.68 16.87 4.49
N GLY A 157 -8.42 17.03 3.18
CA GLY A 157 -7.11 17.49 2.73
C GLY A 157 -6.02 16.49 3.10
N GLN A 158 -4.84 17.00 3.44
CA GLN A 158 -3.71 16.23 3.94
C GLN A 158 -3.65 16.39 5.46
N ILE A 159 -3.60 15.26 6.16
CA ILE A 159 -3.58 15.17 7.63
C ILE A 159 -2.56 14.12 8.05
N GLU A 160 -1.83 14.36 9.13
CA GLU A 160 -0.88 13.38 9.65
C GLU A 160 -1.57 12.33 10.50
N CYS A 161 -1.25 11.10 10.20
CA CYS A 161 -1.79 9.91 10.84
C CYS A 161 -0.69 9.01 11.38
N MET A 162 -1.06 8.12 12.27
CA MET A 162 -0.17 7.15 12.88
C MET A 162 -0.76 5.75 12.80
N ALA A 163 0.11 4.77 12.60
CA ALA A 163 -0.20 3.35 12.77
C ALA A 163 0.94 2.66 13.51
N TYR A 164 0.69 1.48 14.06
CA TYR A 164 1.70 0.72 14.79
C TYR A 164 1.64 -0.76 14.46
N SER A 165 2.80 -1.39 14.48
CA SER A 165 2.98 -2.83 14.28
C SER A 165 3.59 -3.49 15.50
N LYS A 166 3.08 -4.67 15.86
CA LYS A 166 3.59 -5.53 16.94
C LYS A 166 4.18 -6.85 16.43
N ASP A 167 4.12 -7.07 15.13
CA ASP A 167 4.51 -8.30 14.45
C ASP A 167 5.70 -8.09 13.50
N ASN A 168 6.65 -7.30 13.93
CA ASN A 168 7.84 -6.95 13.15
C ASN A 168 7.52 -6.28 11.81
N GLY A 169 6.55 -5.35 11.79
CA GLY A 169 6.22 -4.58 10.60
C GLY A 169 5.40 -5.32 9.54
N ARG A 170 4.93 -6.53 9.82
CA ARG A 170 4.14 -7.31 8.85
C ARG A 170 2.75 -6.74 8.65
N THR A 171 2.12 -6.33 9.73
CA THR A 171 0.83 -5.67 9.70
C THR A 171 0.82 -4.41 10.58
N PHE A 172 0.02 -3.43 10.21
CA PHE A 172 -0.15 -2.20 10.99
C PHE A 172 -1.60 -2.03 11.43
N THR A 173 -1.75 -1.55 12.65
CA THR A 173 -3.04 -1.15 13.20
C THR A 173 -3.09 0.38 13.22
N ASN A 174 -4.08 0.96 12.57
CA ASN A 174 -4.29 2.41 12.59
C ASN A 174 -4.57 2.89 14.02
N TYR A 175 -3.94 3.99 14.40
CA TYR A 175 -4.17 4.60 15.70
C TYR A 175 -5.59 5.17 15.77
N LYS A 176 -6.31 4.82 16.83
CA LYS A 176 -7.73 5.24 17.01
C LYS A 176 -7.91 6.74 17.16
N GLY A 177 -6.86 7.46 17.57
CA GLY A 177 -6.85 8.91 17.71
C GLY A 177 -6.44 9.69 16.46
N ASN A 178 -6.36 9.02 15.29
CA ASN A 178 -6.06 9.72 14.04
C ASN A 178 -7.16 10.74 13.67
N PRO A 179 -6.80 11.87 13.08
CA PRO A 179 -5.44 12.33 12.78
C PRO A 179 -4.70 12.86 14.01
N VAL A 180 -3.36 12.67 14.03
CA VAL A 180 -2.50 13.18 15.11
C VAL A 180 -2.11 14.64 14.94
N LEU A 181 -2.03 15.11 13.67
CA LEU A 181 -1.81 16.51 13.34
C LEU A 181 -2.71 16.92 12.17
N ARG A 182 -3.08 18.19 12.16
CA ARG A 182 -3.81 18.83 11.06
C ARG A 182 -3.01 20.01 10.54
N PRO A 183 -3.10 20.33 9.24
CA PRO A 183 -2.43 21.49 8.69
C PRO A 183 -2.96 22.78 9.32
N PHE A 184 -2.12 23.81 9.30
CA PHE A 184 -2.59 25.19 9.51
C PHE A 184 -3.37 25.64 8.30
N ASP A 185 -4.26 26.63 8.50
CA ASP A 185 -5.07 27.18 7.41
C ASP A 185 -4.21 27.64 6.23
N GLY A 186 -4.62 27.23 5.03
CA GLY A 186 -3.95 27.59 3.76
C GLY A 186 -2.82 26.67 3.31
N LEU A 187 -2.39 25.70 4.10
CA LEU A 187 -1.40 24.71 3.67
C LEU A 187 -2.07 23.65 2.78
N LYS A 188 -1.55 23.51 1.56
CA LYS A 188 -2.07 22.52 0.59
C LYS A 188 -1.26 21.24 0.56
N ASP A 189 0.03 21.30 0.87
CA ASP A 189 0.94 20.15 0.93
C ASP A 189 1.54 20.07 2.34
N PHE A 190 0.87 19.31 3.20
CA PHE A 190 1.21 19.14 4.61
C PHE A 190 1.71 17.73 4.84
N ARG A 191 2.96 17.63 5.34
CA ARG A 191 3.64 16.37 5.64
C ARG A 191 4.54 16.49 6.86
#